data_d05221c88f682f12a067aef745960631
#
_entry.id   d05221c88f682f12a067aef745960631
#
_cell.length_a   1.000
_cell.length_b   1.000
_cell.length_c   1.000
_cell.angle_alpha   90.00
_cell.angle_beta   90.00
_cell.angle_gamma   90.00
#
_symmetry.space_group_name_H-M   'P 1'
#
loop_
_entity.id
_entity.type
_entity.pdbx_description
1 polymer ?
#
loop_
_entity_poly.entity_id
_entity_poly.type
_entity_poly.pdbx_seq_one_letter_code
_entity_poly.pdbx_strand_id
1 'polypeptide(L)'
;KYSKDKDENEITLIDAIGEWEKYKNQINSKIQIIKLNKLNYIDFLPKNSFLKSRVSYLFIFLLNFFKLISLINKKKPDFLIVHLMTSLPIFLSLFFNKKTKIILRISGLPKLNFFRLFFWKFFSKNIYKITCPTISTYNQIINKNIFDKKKIFVLRDPIIKIDEFLKKKKENLNIEKLKNKKFIVGIGRLTKQKNFTLMIKFFKKITNKYPQFHLVLIGDGEEKNILKKMIIYLNIEEKVHIMGYQKNVYKFLLNSECFILSSLWEDPGFVIVEAALTNTNIISSKCPNGPEEIIQNEGFLFKNNNLNDLVDKFEKFLKTKENIRYKNKVTLKKRIKQYTQLHHYKKLIQIIY
;
A
#
# COMPACT_ATOMS: atom_id res chain seq x y z
N LYS A 1 9.99 11.10 -12.84
CA LYS A 1 9.98 10.92 -14.29
C LYS A 1 9.26 12.09 -14.97
N TYR A 2 8.03 12.40 -14.57
CA TYR A 2 7.19 13.41 -15.24
C TYR A 2 7.49 14.87 -14.88
N SER A 3 8.18 15.15 -13.77
CA SER A 3 8.56 16.51 -13.38
C SER A 3 9.70 17.09 -14.21
N LYS A 4 10.35 16.26 -15.01
CA LYS A 4 11.59 16.61 -15.70
C LYS A 4 11.45 16.94 -17.17
N ASP A 5 10.37 16.51 -17.79
CA ASP A 5 10.08 16.87 -19.18
C ASP A 5 9.60 18.34 -19.32
N LYS A 6 9.42 19.01 -18.15
CA LYS A 6 9.19 20.47 -18.04
C LYS A 6 10.27 20.99 -17.10
N ASP A 7 11.29 21.63 -17.60
CA ASP A 7 12.52 22.11 -16.95
C ASP A 7 12.37 23.00 -15.71
N GLU A 8 11.24 22.92 -14.98
CA GLU A 8 10.82 23.86 -13.96
C GLU A 8 10.98 23.41 -12.51
N ASN A 9 11.26 22.10 -12.24
CA ASN A 9 11.29 21.62 -10.85
C ASN A 9 12.60 20.88 -10.51
N GLU A 10 13.38 21.45 -9.58
CA GLU A 10 14.49 20.78 -8.93
C GLU A 10 13.97 19.89 -7.80
N ILE A 11 14.31 18.58 -7.83
CA ILE A 11 13.88 17.61 -6.83
C ILE A 11 15.09 17.10 -6.07
N THR A 12 15.09 17.28 -4.75
CA THR A 12 16.10 16.73 -3.85
C THR A 12 15.45 15.69 -2.93
N LEU A 13 16.03 14.50 -2.86
CA LEU A 13 15.67 13.46 -1.90
C LEU A 13 16.57 13.57 -0.67
N ILE A 14 15.99 13.71 0.52
CA ILE A 14 16.72 13.72 1.78
C ILE A 14 16.69 12.34 2.40
N ASP A 15 17.85 11.70 2.55
CA ASP A 15 18.03 10.41 3.22
C ASP A 15 18.52 10.63 4.65
N ALA A 16 17.63 10.45 5.62
CA ALA A 16 17.91 10.72 7.04
C ALA A 16 18.71 9.61 7.72
N ILE A 17 18.57 8.36 7.31
CA ILE A 17 19.10 7.19 8.03
C ILE A 17 19.77 6.12 7.14
N GLY A 18 19.88 6.36 5.84
CA GLY A 18 20.49 5.43 4.88
C GLY A 18 19.50 4.43 4.26
N GLU A 19 18.20 4.69 4.33
CA GLU A 19 17.18 3.77 3.79
C GLU A 19 17.13 3.71 2.26
N TRP A 20 17.60 4.76 1.58
CA TRP A 20 17.54 4.90 0.11
C TRP A 20 18.74 4.28 -0.62
N GLU A 21 19.81 3.91 0.08
CA GLU A 21 21.02 3.35 -0.54
C GLU A 21 20.73 2.14 -1.42
N LYS A 22 19.96 1.18 -0.90
CA LYS A 22 19.57 -0.04 -1.63
C LYS A 22 18.64 0.21 -2.83
N TYR A 23 18.05 1.41 -2.93
CA TYR A 23 17.17 1.80 -4.04
C TYR A 23 17.81 2.78 -5.02
N LYS A 24 19.08 3.16 -4.79
CA LYS A 24 19.78 4.18 -5.57
C LYS A 24 19.71 3.94 -7.09
N ASN A 25 19.87 2.69 -7.52
CA ASN A 25 19.78 2.31 -8.93
C ASN A 25 18.35 2.40 -9.52
N GLN A 26 17.33 2.54 -8.69
CA GLN A 26 15.93 2.71 -9.13
C GLN A 26 15.50 4.18 -9.18
N ILE A 27 16.31 5.08 -8.62
CA ILE A 27 16.05 6.51 -8.59
C ILE A 27 16.65 7.13 -9.86
N ASN A 28 15.92 8.06 -10.46
CA ASN A 28 16.40 8.77 -11.64
C ASN A 28 17.71 9.51 -11.30
N SER A 29 18.76 9.31 -12.10
CA SER A 29 20.09 9.91 -11.89
C SER A 29 20.08 11.44 -11.78
N LYS A 30 19.08 12.08 -12.32
CA LYS A 30 18.89 13.53 -12.22
C LYS A 30 18.33 14.02 -10.86
N ILE A 31 17.85 13.14 -9.96
CA ILE A 31 17.41 13.48 -8.61
C ILE A 31 18.63 13.53 -7.69
N GLN A 32 18.87 14.67 -7.07
CA GLN A 32 19.91 14.80 -6.06
C GLN A 32 19.53 14.05 -4.79
N ILE A 33 20.35 13.10 -4.35
CA ILE A 33 20.18 12.43 -3.05
C ILE A 33 21.15 13.04 -2.06
N ILE A 34 20.65 13.60 -0.98
CA ILE A 34 21.44 14.15 0.11
C ILE A 34 21.29 13.24 1.33
N LYS A 35 22.38 12.60 1.71
CA LYS A 35 22.47 11.84 2.97
C LYS A 35 22.75 12.81 4.12
N LEU A 36 21.90 12.80 5.16
CA LEU A 36 22.13 13.59 6.36
C LEU A 36 23.24 12.98 7.24
N ASN A 37 23.48 11.69 7.13
CA ASN A 37 24.44 10.95 7.92
C ASN A 37 25.34 10.08 7.03
N LYS A 38 26.63 9.96 7.40
CA LYS A 38 27.60 9.11 6.69
C LYS A 38 27.29 7.60 6.85
N LEU A 39 26.80 7.21 8.03
CA LEU A 39 26.47 5.82 8.36
C LEU A 39 25.03 5.49 8.03
N ASN A 40 24.78 4.26 7.63
CA ASN A 40 23.42 3.73 7.37
C ASN A 40 22.83 3.22 8.69
N TYR A 41 22.23 4.10 9.46
CA TYR A 41 21.67 3.75 10.78
C TYR A 41 20.48 2.80 10.71
N ILE A 42 19.82 2.66 9.56
CA ILE A 42 18.65 1.77 9.40
C ILE A 42 18.94 0.31 9.76
N ASP A 43 20.18 -0.14 9.59
CA ASP A 43 20.57 -1.52 9.86
C ASP A 43 20.81 -1.77 11.37
N PHE A 44 21.09 -0.73 12.12
CA PHE A 44 21.35 -0.78 13.58
C PHE A 44 20.09 -0.48 14.41
N LEU A 45 19.05 0.08 13.81
CA LEU A 45 17.85 0.45 14.54
C LEU A 45 17.02 -0.78 14.90
N PRO A 46 16.64 -0.96 16.17
CA PRO A 46 15.86 -2.10 16.60
C PRO A 46 14.44 -2.06 15.99
N LYS A 47 14.08 -3.13 15.27
CA LYS A 47 12.84 -3.20 14.47
C LYS A 47 11.67 -3.90 15.20
N ASN A 48 11.90 -4.65 16.28
CA ASN A 48 11.02 -5.72 16.75
C ASN A 48 10.36 -5.51 18.13
N SER A 49 10.05 -4.30 18.55
CA SER A 49 9.11 -4.08 19.66
C SER A 49 8.59 -2.64 19.75
N PHE A 50 7.46 -2.46 20.42
CA PHE A 50 6.81 -1.15 20.58
C PHE A 50 7.69 -0.11 21.30
N LEU A 51 8.42 -0.50 22.35
CA LEU A 51 9.34 0.37 23.09
C LEU A 51 10.58 0.67 22.26
N LYS A 52 11.16 -0.35 21.62
CA LYS A 52 12.36 -0.20 20.77
C LYS A 52 12.11 0.74 19.59
N SER A 53 10.93 0.71 18.98
CA SER A 53 10.57 1.64 17.91
C SER A 53 10.53 3.10 18.38
N ARG A 54 10.09 3.38 19.61
CA ARG A 54 10.06 4.75 20.15
C ARG A 54 11.46 5.31 20.43
N VAL A 55 12.35 4.47 20.97
CA VAL A 55 13.76 4.83 21.15
C VAL A 55 14.41 5.13 19.80
N SER A 56 14.15 4.30 18.79
CA SER A 56 14.63 4.55 17.43
C SER A 56 14.13 5.88 16.85
N TYR A 57 12.85 6.22 17.05
CA TYR A 57 12.32 7.51 16.59
C TYR A 57 12.95 8.71 17.31
N LEU A 58 13.18 8.62 18.63
CA LEU A 58 13.84 9.68 19.39
C LEU A 58 15.30 9.84 18.93
N PHE A 59 16.00 8.73 18.74
CA PHE A 59 17.37 8.73 18.24
C PHE A 59 17.47 9.39 16.85
N ILE A 60 16.60 9.00 15.91
CA ILE A 60 16.54 9.60 14.57
C ILE A 60 16.24 11.10 14.67
N PHE A 61 15.33 11.50 15.57
CA PHE A 61 15.00 12.89 15.80
C PHE A 61 16.23 13.70 16.23
N LEU A 62 16.92 13.28 17.28
CA LEU A 62 18.09 13.97 17.82
C LEU A 62 19.25 14.02 16.81
N LEU A 63 19.52 12.89 16.15
CA LEU A 63 20.59 12.76 15.17
C LEU A 63 20.45 13.71 13.98
N ASN A 64 19.22 13.94 13.54
CA ASN A 64 18.94 14.70 12.31
C ASN A 64 18.49 16.14 12.57
N PHE A 65 18.25 16.53 13.81
CA PHE A 65 17.67 17.82 14.17
C PHE A 65 18.42 19.00 13.55
N PHE A 66 19.68 19.22 13.95
CA PHE A 66 20.46 20.36 13.44
C PHE A 66 20.82 20.22 11.96
N LYS A 67 21.08 18.99 11.49
CA LYS A 67 21.45 18.75 10.09
C LYS A 67 20.31 19.10 9.15
N LEU A 68 19.08 18.72 9.51
CA LEU A 68 17.89 19.01 8.69
C LEU A 68 17.58 20.52 8.67
N ILE A 69 17.66 21.22 9.81
CA ILE A 69 17.49 22.68 9.86
C ILE A 69 18.52 23.38 8.97
N SER A 70 19.80 23.04 9.15
CA SER A 70 20.88 23.64 8.36
C SER A 70 20.67 23.41 6.86
N LEU A 71 20.31 22.19 6.47
CA LEU A 71 20.04 21.85 5.06
C LEU A 71 18.88 22.65 4.49
N ILE A 72 17.74 22.71 5.18
CA ILE A 72 16.55 23.41 4.73
C ILE A 72 16.80 24.93 4.62
N ASN A 73 17.47 25.50 5.62
CA ASN A 73 17.80 26.94 5.61
C ASN A 73 18.85 27.30 4.54
N LYS A 74 19.76 26.38 4.21
CA LYS A 74 20.74 26.55 3.12
C LYS A 74 20.10 26.41 1.74
N LYS A 75 19.29 25.37 1.54
CA LYS A 75 18.66 25.08 0.22
C LYS A 75 17.43 25.91 -0.05
N LYS A 76 16.72 26.36 0.98
CA LYS A 76 15.48 27.19 0.92
C LYS A 76 14.46 26.65 -0.08
N PRO A 77 14.08 25.34 0.00
CA PRO A 77 13.14 24.76 -0.96
C PRO A 77 11.76 25.42 -0.83
N ASP A 78 11.02 25.56 -1.94
CA ASP A 78 9.65 26.06 -1.92
C ASP A 78 8.72 25.09 -1.16
N PHE A 79 8.93 23.78 -1.35
CA PHE A 79 8.12 22.74 -0.75
C PHE A 79 8.98 21.68 -0.06
N LEU A 80 8.58 21.26 1.13
CA LEU A 80 9.10 20.12 1.85
C LEU A 80 8.01 19.05 1.98
N ILE A 81 8.09 17.96 1.20
CA ILE A 81 7.15 16.85 1.27
C ILE A 81 7.66 15.83 2.29
N VAL A 82 6.87 15.58 3.34
CA VAL A 82 7.24 14.73 4.47
C VAL A 82 6.46 13.43 4.42
N HIS A 83 7.18 12.31 4.42
CA HIS A 83 6.62 10.96 4.47
C HIS A 83 6.98 10.26 5.78
N LEU A 84 6.05 9.51 6.36
CA LEU A 84 6.21 8.59 7.50
C LEU A 84 6.69 9.23 8.81
N MET A 85 7.84 9.86 8.83
CA MET A 85 8.41 10.52 10.01
C MET A 85 7.91 11.96 10.13
N THR A 86 6.71 12.12 10.65
CA THR A 86 6.01 13.41 10.66
C THR A 86 6.45 14.34 11.79
N SER A 87 6.81 13.79 12.96
CA SER A 87 7.06 14.59 14.16
C SER A 87 8.27 15.52 14.03
N LEU A 88 9.40 15.04 13.49
CA LEU A 88 10.60 15.84 13.35
C LEU A 88 10.39 17.05 12.42
N PRO A 89 10.00 16.88 11.15
CA PRO A 89 9.81 18.02 10.26
C PRO A 89 8.69 18.98 10.72
N ILE A 90 7.63 18.48 11.37
CA ILE A 90 6.58 19.32 11.95
C ILE A 90 7.15 20.19 13.07
N PHE A 91 7.94 19.62 13.98
CA PHE A 91 8.59 20.39 15.05
C PHE A 91 9.58 21.40 14.48
N LEU A 92 10.40 20.97 13.53
CA LEU A 92 11.39 21.82 12.88
C LEU A 92 10.79 22.98 12.07
N SER A 93 9.50 22.90 11.73
CA SER A 93 8.79 23.98 11.04
C SER A 93 8.84 25.33 11.77
N LEU A 94 9.10 25.32 13.08
CA LEU A 94 9.33 26.54 13.87
C LEU A 94 10.65 27.23 13.53
N PHE A 95 11.64 26.49 13.04
CA PHE A 95 13.00 26.92 12.79
C PHE A 95 13.32 27.09 11.30
N PHE A 96 12.38 26.69 10.42
CA PHE A 96 12.54 26.84 8.99
C PHE A 96 12.25 28.28 8.54
N ASN A 97 12.87 28.65 7.44
CA ASN A 97 12.48 29.86 6.74
C ASN A 97 10.96 29.81 6.42
N LYS A 98 10.22 30.86 6.75
CA LYS A 98 8.76 30.96 6.52
C LYS A 98 8.34 30.75 5.05
N LYS A 99 9.27 30.84 4.10
CA LYS A 99 9.01 30.58 2.68
C LYS A 99 8.82 29.11 2.35
N THR A 100 9.45 28.17 3.10
CA THR A 100 9.32 26.72 2.85
C THR A 100 7.96 26.20 3.29
N LYS A 101 7.15 25.75 2.36
CA LYS A 101 5.80 25.18 2.59
C LYS A 101 5.88 23.70 2.89
N ILE A 102 5.36 23.25 4.04
CA ILE A 102 5.37 21.85 4.45
C ILE A 102 4.12 21.14 3.95
N ILE A 103 4.30 20.07 3.19
CA ILE A 103 3.25 19.15 2.75
C ILE A 103 3.42 17.83 3.50
N LEU A 104 2.41 17.47 4.29
CA LEU A 104 2.43 16.26 5.10
C LEU A 104 1.72 15.12 4.36
N ARG A 105 2.43 14.02 4.12
CA ARG A 105 1.86 12.78 3.58
C ARG A 105 1.49 11.84 4.72
N ILE A 106 0.20 11.58 4.91
CA ILE A 106 -0.32 10.64 5.90
C ILE A 106 -0.80 9.38 5.16
N SER A 107 -0.01 8.31 5.20
CA SER A 107 -0.31 7.06 4.47
C SER A 107 -1.40 6.22 5.15
N GLY A 108 -1.53 6.32 6.48
CA GLY A 108 -2.58 5.72 7.30
C GLY A 108 -2.69 6.49 8.59
N LEU A 109 -3.87 6.51 9.23
CA LEU A 109 -4.04 7.26 10.48
C LEU A 109 -3.26 6.56 11.61
N PRO A 110 -2.20 7.19 12.17
CA PRO A 110 -1.47 6.62 13.28
C PRO A 110 -2.37 6.56 14.52
N LYS A 111 -2.10 5.61 15.42
CA LYS A 111 -2.72 5.63 16.75
C LYS A 111 -2.35 6.94 17.45
N LEU A 112 -3.33 7.81 17.61
CA LEU A 112 -3.16 9.12 18.23
C LEU A 112 -3.43 8.99 19.74
N ASN A 113 -2.36 9.06 20.53
CA ASN A 113 -2.48 9.28 21.97
C ASN A 113 -2.66 10.78 22.27
N PHE A 114 -3.01 11.12 23.50
CA PHE A 114 -3.25 12.51 23.93
C PHE A 114 -2.10 13.46 23.57
N PHE A 115 -0.84 13.06 23.86
CA PHE A 115 0.34 13.89 23.55
C PHE A 115 0.53 14.12 22.06
N ARG A 116 0.31 13.10 21.22
CA ARG A 116 0.44 13.25 19.75
C ARG A 116 -0.68 14.11 19.18
N LEU A 117 -1.91 13.98 19.70
CA LEU A 117 -3.03 14.83 19.34
C LEU A 117 -2.74 16.30 19.64
N PHE A 118 -2.30 16.57 20.88
CA PHE A 118 -1.94 17.92 21.32
C PHE A 118 -0.80 18.50 20.45
N PHE A 119 0.27 17.73 20.25
CA PHE A 119 1.40 18.09 19.42
C PHE A 119 0.96 18.42 17.97
N TRP A 120 0.19 17.55 17.34
CA TRP A 120 -0.26 17.76 15.98
C TRP A 120 -1.20 18.99 15.87
N LYS A 121 -2.10 19.17 16.83
CA LYS A 121 -3.01 20.32 16.88
C LYS A 121 -2.23 21.62 17.04
N PHE A 122 -1.24 21.67 17.92
CA PHE A 122 -0.40 22.85 18.15
C PHE A 122 0.37 23.26 16.88
N PHE A 123 0.99 22.28 16.19
CA PHE A 123 1.79 22.55 14.99
C PHE A 123 0.98 22.57 13.69
N SER A 124 -0.31 22.27 13.71
CA SER A 124 -1.17 22.17 12.52
C SER A 124 -1.19 23.46 11.68
N LYS A 125 -1.02 24.61 12.31
CA LYS A 125 -1.00 25.92 11.64
C LYS A 125 0.16 26.05 10.65
N ASN A 126 1.30 25.43 10.96
CA ASN A 126 2.53 25.47 10.14
C ASN A 126 2.48 24.53 8.93
N ILE A 127 1.48 23.67 8.84
CA ILE A 127 1.32 22.75 7.73
C ILE A 127 0.57 23.45 6.60
N TYR A 128 1.20 23.49 5.42
CA TYR A 128 0.61 24.09 4.23
C TYR A 128 -0.54 23.24 3.69
N LYS A 129 -0.27 21.99 3.35
CA LYS A 129 -1.26 21.01 2.84
C LYS A 129 -0.98 19.61 3.39
N ILE A 130 -2.02 18.78 3.39
CA ILE A 130 -1.95 17.40 3.85
C ILE A 130 -2.50 16.51 2.74
N THR A 131 -1.80 15.41 2.45
CA THR A 131 -2.25 14.42 1.47
C THR A 131 -2.42 13.05 2.12
N CYS A 132 -3.45 12.32 1.73
CA CYS A 132 -3.72 10.96 2.18
C CYS A 132 -4.17 10.06 1.02
N PRO A 133 -3.97 8.73 1.07
CA PRO A 133 -4.18 7.86 -0.08
C PRO A 133 -5.64 7.52 -0.37
N THR A 134 -6.52 7.58 0.63
CA THR A 134 -7.91 7.11 0.55
C THR A 134 -8.90 8.12 1.11
N ILE A 135 -10.15 8.06 0.66
CA ILE A 135 -11.26 8.84 1.23
C ILE A 135 -11.50 8.42 2.68
N SER A 136 -11.34 7.12 2.98
CA SER A 136 -11.46 6.63 4.35
C SER A 136 -10.44 7.29 5.29
N THR A 137 -9.15 7.36 4.91
CA THR A 137 -8.13 8.07 5.69
C THR A 137 -8.42 9.56 5.78
N TYR A 138 -8.90 10.19 4.71
CA TYR A 138 -9.35 11.58 4.70
C TYR A 138 -10.44 11.83 5.75
N ASN A 139 -11.49 11.01 5.77
CA ASN A 139 -12.58 11.11 6.73
C ASN A 139 -12.09 10.90 8.18
N GLN A 140 -11.19 9.93 8.39
CA GLN A 140 -10.58 9.68 9.70
C GLN A 140 -9.79 10.89 10.21
N ILE A 141 -9.03 11.57 9.33
CA ILE A 141 -8.26 12.78 9.70
C ILE A 141 -9.21 13.93 10.04
N ILE A 142 -10.26 14.16 9.25
CA ILE A 142 -11.25 15.21 9.49
C ILE A 142 -11.96 15.00 10.83
N ASN A 143 -12.41 13.77 11.11
CA ASN A 143 -13.13 13.44 12.36
C ASN A 143 -12.28 13.67 13.63
N LYS A 144 -10.96 13.79 13.50
CA LYS A 144 -10.07 14.14 14.63
C LYS A 144 -9.97 15.64 14.90
N ASN A 145 -10.50 16.50 14.03
CA ASN A 145 -10.46 17.97 14.17
C ASN A 145 -9.08 18.54 14.52
N ILE A 146 -8.01 17.95 13.93
CA ILE A 146 -6.63 18.38 14.16
C ILE A 146 -6.23 19.47 13.16
N PHE A 147 -6.62 19.28 11.91
CA PHE A 147 -6.22 20.12 10.78
C PHE A 147 -7.43 20.78 10.13
N ASP A 148 -7.21 21.93 9.54
CA ASP A 148 -8.22 22.59 8.71
C ASP A 148 -8.58 21.69 7.51
N LYS A 149 -9.88 21.40 7.35
CA LYS A 149 -10.42 20.57 6.26
C LYS A 149 -9.98 21.05 4.87
N LYS A 150 -9.85 22.37 4.69
CA LYS A 150 -9.41 22.99 3.43
C LYS A 150 -7.98 22.63 3.04
N LYS A 151 -7.16 22.19 3.99
CA LYS A 151 -5.77 21.79 3.76
C LYS A 151 -5.60 20.31 3.46
N ILE A 152 -6.65 19.47 3.57
CA ILE A 152 -6.56 18.01 3.44
C ILE A 152 -7.04 17.58 2.07
N PHE A 153 -6.24 16.76 1.36
CA PHE A 153 -6.50 16.31 0.01
C PHE A 153 -6.29 14.81 -0.14
N VAL A 154 -7.14 14.16 -0.93
CA VAL A 154 -6.91 12.77 -1.33
C VAL A 154 -5.96 12.75 -2.52
N LEU A 155 -4.81 12.10 -2.34
CA LEU A 155 -3.80 11.87 -3.37
C LEU A 155 -3.46 10.38 -3.41
N ARG A 156 -3.92 9.67 -4.43
CA ARG A 156 -3.70 8.23 -4.62
C ARG A 156 -2.22 7.93 -4.84
N ASP A 157 -1.74 6.80 -4.31
CA ASP A 157 -0.35 6.40 -4.53
C ASP A 157 -0.10 5.93 -5.97
N PRO A 158 1.06 6.28 -6.58
CA PRO A 158 1.38 5.99 -7.98
C PRO A 158 1.95 4.58 -8.15
N ILE A 159 1.15 3.55 -7.88
CA ILE A 159 1.61 2.15 -7.87
C ILE A 159 1.66 1.51 -9.26
N ILE A 160 0.89 2.02 -10.23
CA ILE A 160 0.87 1.48 -11.58
C ILE A 160 2.04 2.06 -12.37
N LYS A 161 3.02 1.20 -12.65
CA LYS A 161 4.12 1.45 -13.59
C LYS A 161 3.83 0.70 -14.89
N ILE A 162 3.30 1.39 -15.89
CA ILE A 162 2.81 0.77 -17.13
C ILE A 162 3.90 -0.04 -17.83
N ASP A 163 5.12 0.54 -17.98
CA ASP A 163 6.23 -0.10 -18.68
C ASP A 163 6.65 -1.42 -17.98
N GLU A 164 6.68 -1.41 -16.64
CA GLU A 164 7.00 -2.59 -15.84
C GLU A 164 5.90 -3.66 -15.96
N PHE A 165 4.64 -3.24 -15.92
CA PHE A 165 3.50 -4.15 -16.12
C PHE A 165 3.53 -4.78 -17.51
N LEU A 166 3.71 -4.00 -18.57
CA LEU A 166 3.76 -4.50 -19.95
C LEU A 166 4.90 -5.51 -20.16
N LYS A 167 6.03 -5.31 -19.48
CA LYS A 167 7.14 -6.27 -19.48
C LYS A 167 6.79 -7.54 -18.72
N LYS A 168 6.31 -7.42 -17.50
CA LYS A 168 6.01 -8.56 -16.59
C LYS A 168 4.82 -9.41 -17.04
N LYS A 169 3.80 -8.84 -17.69
CA LYS A 169 2.64 -9.58 -18.17
C LYS A 169 2.96 -10.59 -19.28
N LYS A 170 4.12 -10.46 -19.95
CA LYS A 170 4.57 -11.39 -21.00
C LYS A 170 5.21 -12.66 -20.43
N GLU A 171 5.53 -12.67 -19.13
CA GLU A 171 6.11 -13.84 -18.48
C GLU A 171 5.07 -14.95 -18.31
N ASN A 172 5.37 -16.15 -18.78
CA ASN A 172 4.50 -17.31 -18.64
C ASN A 172 4.50 -17.85 -17.19
N LEU A 173 3.37 -18.44 -16.80
CA LEU A 173 3.24 -19.15 -15.53
C LEU A 173 3.75 -20.60 -15.70
N ASN A 174 5.08 -20.78 -15.71
CA ASN A 174 5.70 -22.10 -15.83
C ASN A 174 5.86 -22.76 -14.46
N ILE A 175 4.75 -23.22 -13.89
CA ILE A 175 4.71 -23.92 -12.60
C ILE A 175 3.97 -25.24 -12.80
N GLU A 176 4.70 -26.35 -12.76
CA GLU A 176 4.16 -27.69 -13.07
C GLU A 176 2.94 -28.04 -12.21
N LYS A 177 2.99 -27.71 -10.90
CA LYS A 177 1.89 -27.95 -9.96
C LYS A 177 0.59 -27.20 -10.30
N LEU A 178 0.64 -26.16 -11.14
CA LEU A 178 -0.51 -25.34 -11.54
C LEU A 178 -0.91 -25.53 -13.01
N LYS A 179 -0.16 -26.35 -13.75
CA LYS A 179 -0.41 -26.62 -15.16
C LYS A 179 -1.82 -27.24 -15.31
N ASN A 180 -2.62 -26.65 -16.18
CA ASN A 180 -4.01 -27.06 -16.43
C ASN A 180 -4.93 -27.06 -15.19
N LYS A 181 -4.55 -26.35 -14.11
CA LYS A 181 -5.38 -26.25 -12.91
C LYS A 181 -6.13 -24.90 -12.88
N LYS A 182 -7.41 -24.95 -12.53
CA LYS A 182 -8.15 -23.73 -12.16
C LYS A 182 -7.79 -23.34 -10.74
N PHE A 183 -7.40 -22.09 -10.52
CA PHE A 183 -7.01 -21.69 -9.16
C PHE A 183 -7.53 -20.30 -8.77
N ILE A 184 -7.73 -20.18 -7.48
CA ILE A 184 -8.02 -18.94 -6.75
C ILE A 184 -6.70 -18.43 -6.19
N VAL A 185 -6.43 -17.12 -6.27
CA VAL A 185 -5.18 -16.57 -5.76
C VAL A 185 -5.40 -15.57 -4.61
N GLY A 186 -4.60 -15.70 -3.56
CA GLY A 186 -4.44 -14.73 -2.48
C GLY A 186 -3.01 -14.20 -2.46
N ILE A 187 -2.83 -12.88 -2.38
CA ILE A 187 -1.51 -12.23 -2.45
C ILE A 187 -1.35 -11.24 -1.30
N GLY A 188 -0.25 -11.34 -0.56
CA GLY A 188 0.08 -10.41 0.51
C GLY A 188 1.08 -11.00 1.50
N ARG A 189 1.52 -10.18 2.47
CA ARG A 189 2.34 -10.68 3.57
C ARG A 189 1.55 -11.70 4.40
N LEU A 190 2.16 -12.82 4.74
CA LEU A 190 1.52 -13.84 5.59
C LEU A 190 1.51 -13.39 7.05
N THR A 191 0.60 -12.47 7.37
CA THR A 191 0.45 -11.81 8.66
C THR A 191 -1.01 -11.86 9.12
N LYS A 192 -1.27 -11.67 10.40
CA LYS A 192 -2.64 -11.56 10.97
C LYS A 192 -3.50 -10.54 10.23
N GLN A 193 -2.91 -9.42 9.78
CA GLN A 193 -3.61 -8.39 9.01
C GLN A 193 -4.26 -8.96 7.75
N LYS A 194 -3.55 -9.81 7.00
CA LYS A 194 -4.01 -10.36 5.72
C LYS A 194 -4.98 -11.54 5.87
N ASN A 195 -5.07 -12.12 7.07
CA ASN A 195 -6.06 -13.12 7.47
C ASN A 195 -6.20 -14.30 6.48
N PHE A 196 -5.05 -14.86 6.06
CA PHE A 196 -5.04 -16.03 5.19
C PHE A 196 -5.67 -17.28 5.85
N THR A 197 -5.77 -17.29 7.18
CA THR A 197 -6.52 -18.28 7.94
C THR A 197 -7.99 -18.37 7.49
N LEU A 198 -8.64 -17.20 7.30
CA LEU A 198 -10.02 -17.16 6.77
C LEU A 198 -10.08 -17.75 5.35
N MET A 199 -9.11 -17.44 4.50
CA MET A 199 -9.04 -17.92 3.12
C MET A 199 -8.86 -19.44 3.04
N ILE A 200 -8.03 -20.02 3.91
CA ILE A 200 -7.85 -21.48 4.02
C ILE A 200 -9.14 -22.15 4.50
N LYS A 201 -9.80 -21.62 5.54
CA LYS A 201 -11.10 -22.10 6.01
C LYS A 201 -12.17 -22.06 4.92
N PHE A 202 -12.22 -20.94 4.19
CA PHE A 202 -13.09 -20.80 3.03
C PHE A 202 -12.82 -21.89 2.00
N PHE A 203 -11.55 -22.07 1.62
CA PHE A 203 -11.18 -23.07 0.62
C PHE A 203 -11.56 -24.48 1.05
N LYS A 204 -11.31 -24.86 2.32
CA LYS A 204 -11.76 -26.17 2.87
C LYS A 204 -13.28 -26.33 2.72
N LYS A 205 -14.06 -25.26 2.97
CA LYS A 205 -15.53 -25.33 2.90
C LYS A 205 -16.05 -25.56 1.47
N ILE A 206 -15.33 -25.02 0.47
CA ILE A 206 -15.75 -25.13 -0.94
C ILE A 206 -15.14 -26.31 -1.69
N THR A 207 -14.04 -26.91 -1.22
CA THR A 207 -13.24 -27.85 -1.99
C THR A 207 -13.99 -29.13 -2.38
N ASN A 208 -14.95 -29.59 -1.57
CA ASN A 208 -15.77 -30.77 -1.88
C ASN A 208 -16.82 -30.45 -2.97
N LYS A 209 -17.41 -29.27 -2.91
CA LYS A 209 -18.44 -28.81 -3.88
C LYS A 209 -17.82 -28.39 -5.22
N TYR A 210 -16.59 -27.90 -5.19
CA TYR A 210 -15.87 -27.38 -6.36
C TYR A 210 -14.46 -27.98 -6.44
N PRO A 211 -14.35 -29.32 -6.70
CA PRO A 211 -13.09 -30.05 -6.63
C PRO A 211 -12.05 -29.64 -7.67
N GLN A 212 -12.46 -28.92 -8.73
CA GLN A 212 -11.57 -28.44 -9.79
C GLN A 212 -10.68 -27.28 -9.38
N PHE A 213 -10.98 -26.59 -8.26
CA PHE A 213 -10.19 -25.45 -7.84
C PHE A 213 -8.99 -25.82 -6.97
N HIS A 214 -7.93 -25.07 -7.13
CA HIS A 214 -6.76 -25.00 -6.24
C HIS A 214 -6.70 -23.62 -5.60
N LEU A 215 -6.06 -23.51 -4.43
CA LEU A 215 -5.77 -22.25 -3.77
C LEU A 215 -4.28 -21.95 -3.84
N VAL A 216 -3.92 -20.79 -4.35
CA VAL A 216 -2.53 -20.32 -4.44
C VAL A 216 -2.34 -19.11 -3.52
N LEU A 217 -1.44 -19.25 -2.56
CA LEU A 217 -1.09 -18.17 -1.61
C LEU A 217 0.30 -17.63 -1.92
N ILE A 218 0.39 -16.34 -2.22
CA ILE A 218 1.64 -15.68 -2.61
C ILE A 218 2.05 -14.67 -1.56
N GLY A 219 3.24 -14.84 -1.01
CA GLY A 219 3.83 -13.98 -0.01
C GLY A 219 4.62 -14.73 1.03
N ASP A 220 5.20 -14.00 1.96
CA ASP A 220 5.94 -14.53 3.11
C ASP A 220 5.58 -13.72 4.36
N GLY A 221 5.85 -14.26 5.54
CA GLY A 221 5.56 -13.60 6.82
C GLY A 221 5.51 -14.56 8.00
N GLU A 222 5.29 -13.99 9.18
CA GLU A 222 5.33 -14.68 10.47
C GLU A 222 4.28 -15.81 10.61
N GLU A 223 3.17 -15.75 9.90
CA GLU A 223 2.11 -16.77 9.96
C GLU A 223 2.37 -17.99 9.05
N LYS A 224 3.42 -17.99 8.21
CA LYS A 224 3.67 -19.05 7.21
C LYS A 224 3.61 -20.46 7.80
N ASN A 225 4.26 -20.69 8.95
CA ASN A 225 4.31 -22.00 9.58
C ASN A 225 2.96 -22.40 10.18
N ILE A 226 2.21 -21.44 10.71
CA ILE A 226 0.86 -21.67 11.24
C ILE A 226 -0.08 -22.08 10.11
N LEU A 227 -0.02 -21.36 8.98
CA LEU A 227 -0.84 -21.65 7.79
C LEU A 227 -0.51 -23.03 7.20
N LYS A 228 0.77 -23.42 7.13
CA LYS A 228 1.18 -24.76 6.68
C LYS A 228 0.59 -25.88 7.58
N LYS A 229 0.73 -25.74 8.91
CA LYS A 229 0.15 -26.70 9.86
C LYS A 229 -1.37 -26.81 9.70
N MET A 230 -2.04 -25.69 9.48
CA MET A 230 -3.48 -25.65 9.28
C MET A 230 -3.92 -26.37 7.99
N ILE A 231 -3.17 -26.23 6.89
CA ILE A 231 -3.43 -26.87 5.61
C ILE A 231 -3.37 -28.39 5.79
N ILE A 232 -2.34 -28.91 6.47
CA ILE A 232 -2.18 -30.35 6.79
C ILE A 232 -3.33 -30.82 7.69
N TYR A 233 -3.62 -30.10 8.78
CA TYR A 233 -4.70 -30.47 9.70
C TYR A 233 -6.08 -30.57 9.00
N LEU A 234 -6.30 -29.76 7.96
CA LEU A 234 -7.53 -29.78 7.18
C LEU A 234 -7.52 -30.78 6.02
N ASN A 235 -6.44 -31.53 5.80
CA ASN A 235 -6.26 -32.47 4.69
C ASN A 235 -6.58 -31.85 3.33
N ILE A 236 -5.89 -30.72 3.00
CA ILE A 236 -6.03 -29.98 1.72
C ILE A 236 -4.69 -29.61 1.10
N GLU A 237 -3.59 -30.21 1.52
CA GLU A 237 -2.22 -29.89 1.10
C GLU A 237 -1.99 -30.08 -0.40
N GLU A 238 -2.67 -31.03 -1.04
CA GLU A 238 -2.56 -31.26 -2.48
C GLU A 238 -3.19 -30.14 -3.32
N LYS A 239 -4.12 -29.39 -2.72
CA LYS A 239 -4.88 -28.33 -3.40
C LYS A 239 -4.52 -26.92 -2.97
N VAL A 240 -3.72 -26.74 -1.91
CA VAL A 240 -3.30 -25.42 -1.40
C VAL A 240 -1.80 -25.26 -1.54
N HIS A 241 -1.38 -24.24 -2.30
CA HIS A 241 0.02 -23.99 -2.66
C HIS A 241 0.50 -22.67 -2.09
N ILE A 242 1.42 -22.71 -1.11
CA ILE A 242 2.12 -21.52 -0.59
C ILE A 242 3.39 -21.31 -1.43
N MET A 243 3.39 -20.28 -2.30
CA MET A 243 4.43 -20.02 -3.30
C MET A 243 5.58 -19.16 -2.78
N GLY A 244 5.53 -18.69 -1.52
CA GLY A 244 6.49 -17.72 -1.02
C GLY A 244 6.38 -16.35 -1.72
N TYR A 245 7.38 -15.51 -1.51
CA TYR A 245 7.46 -14.21 -2.17
C TYR A 245 7.69 -14.36 -3.68
N GLN A 246 6.91 -13.67 -4.49
CA GLN A 246 7.03 -13.65 -5.95
C GLN A 246 7.27 -12.22 -6.44
N LYS A 247 8.35 -12.03 -7.21
CA LYS A 247 8.70 -10.72 -7.81
C LYS A 247 7.69 -10.29 -8.88
N ASN A 248 7.08 -11.25 -9.56
CA ASN A 248 6.04 -11.03 -10.55
C ASN A 248 4.74 -11.72 -10.14
N VAL A 249 3.81 -10.98 -9.57
CA VAL A 249 2.48 -11.48 -9.19
C VAL A 249 1.49 -11.46 -10.37
N TYR A 250 1.78 -10.66 -11.42
CA TYR A 250 0.86 -10.52 -12.55
C TYR A 250 0.63 -11.83 -13.29
N LYS A 251 1.65 -12.67 -13.46
CA LYS A 251 1.49 -13.97 -14.12
C LYS A 251 0.53 -14.90 -13.37
N PHE A 252 0.41 -14.80 -12.06
CA PHE A 252 -0.57 -15.55 -11.28
C PHE A 252 -1.97 -14.95 -11.41
N LEU A 253 -2.08 -13.64 -11.32
CA LEU A 253 -3.35 -12.92 -11.48
C LEU A 253 -3.96 -13.15 -12.86
N LEU A 254 -3.15 -13.11 -13.92
CA LEU A 254 -3.59 -13.32 -15.32
C LEU A 254 -4.15 -14.72 -15.55
N ASN A 255 -3.66 -15.74 -14.82
CA ASN A 255 -4.02 -17.14 -14.99
C ASN A 255 -5.01 -17.64 -13.92
N SER A 256 -5.41 -16.80 -12.96
CA SER A 256 -6.35 -17.15 -11.90
C SER A 256 -7.80 -16.91 -12.30
N GLU A 257 -8.73 -17.72 -11.77
CA GLU A 257 -10.17 -17.49 -11.92
C GLU A 257 -10.62 -16.25 -11.18
N CYS A 258 -10.11 -16.04 -9.97
CA CYS A 258 -10.32 -14.83 -9.19
C CYS A 258 -9.20 -14.59 -8.17
N PHE A 259 -9.05 -13.33 -7.79
CA PHE A 259 -8.25 -12.90 -6.66
C PHE A 259 -9.15 -12.70 -5.44
N ILE A 260 -8.74 -13.24 -4.28
CA ILE A 260 -9.43 -13.02 -3.00
C ILE A 260 -8.55 -12.20 -2.06
N LEU A 261 -9.11 -11.13 -1.49
CA LEU A 261 -8.53 -10.37 -0.40
C LEU A 261 -9.31 -10.63 0.89
N SER A 262 -8.68 -11.30 1.87
CA SER A 262 -9.30 -11.64 3.16
C SER A 262 -8.91 -10.71 4.31
N SER A 263 -8.22 -9.63 4.05
CA SER A 263 -7.62 -8.73 5.04
C SER A 263 -8.61 -8.22 6.07
N LEU A 264 -8.15 -8.04 7.32
CA LEU A 264 -8.89 -7.39 8.39
C LEU A 264 -8.89 -5.86 8.27
N TRP A 265 -7.83 -5.29 7.72
CA TRP A 265 -7.68 -3.87 7.35
C TRP A 265 -6.62 -3.70 6.27
N GLU A 266 -6.71 -2.62 5.50
CA GLU A 266 -5.75 -2.25 4.46
C GLU A 266 -5.32 -0.78 4.57
N ASP A 267 -4.23 -0.42 3.88
CA ASP A 267 -3.75 0.94 3.68
C ASP A 267 -2.98 1.04 2.35
N PRO A 268 -3.65 1.23 1.23
CA PRO A 268 -5.05 1.06 0.81
C PRO A 268 -5.38 -0.28 0.15
N GLY A 269 -4.49 -1.29 0.14
CA GLY A 269 -4.72 -2.58 -0.52
C GLY A 269 -4.30 -2.58 -1.99
N PHE A 270 -3.06 -2.29 -2.28
CA PHE A 270 -2.49 -2.16 -3.62
C PHE A 270 -2.69 -3.39 -4.52
N VAL A 271 -2.74 -4.58 -3.95
CA VAL A 271 -2.96 -5.83 -4.71
C VAL A 271 -4.31 -5.83 -5.43
N ILE A 272 -5.34 -5.14 -4.92
CA ILE A 272 -6.62 -4.94 -5.63
C ILE A 272 -6.39 -4.19 -6.95
N VAL A 273 -5.52 -3.18 -6.93
CA VAL A 273 -5.19 -2.40 -8.13
C VAL A 273 -4.40 -3.24 -9.12
N GLU A 274 -3.50 -4.11 -8.64
CA GLU A 274 -2.74 -5.05 -9.48
C GLU A 274 -3.68 -6.09 -10.12
N ALA A 275 -4.65 -6.63 -9.36
CA ALA A 275 -5.67 -7.54 -9.86
C ALA A 275 -6.60 -6.87 -10.89
N ALA A 276 -7.01 -5.63 -10.65
CA ALA A 276 -7.80 -4.86 -11.61
C ALA A 276 -7.02 -4.55 -12.90
N LEU A 277 -5.71 -4.29 -12.80
CA LEU A 277 -4.84 -4.03 -13.95
C LEU A 277 -4.75 -5.25 -14.88
N THR A 278 -4.77 -6.45 -14.32
CA THR A 278 -4.75 -7.74 -15.05
C THR A 278 -6.12 -8.21 -15.52
N ASN A 279 -7.20 -7.45 -15.28
CA ASN A 279 -8.59 -7.85 -15.53
C ASN A 279 -8.98 -9.14 -14.76
N THR A 280 -8.41 -9.39 -13.59
CA THR A 280 -8.78 -10.51 -12.72
C THR A 280 -10.10 -10.21 -11.99
N ASN A 281 -10.98 -11.19 -11.83
CA ASN A 281 -12.17 -11.03 -10.98
C ASN A 281 -11.75 -10.86 -9.52
N ILE A 282 -12.42 -9.98 -8.77
CA ILE A 282 -12.02 -9.64 -7.41
C ILE A 282 -13.15 -9.95 -6.42
N ILE A 283 -12.80 -10.72 -5.39
CA ILE A 283 -13.63 -10.93 -4.20
C ILE A 283 -12.85 -10.36 -3.01
N SER A 284 -13.44 -9.46 -2.24
CA SER A 284 -12.69 -8.76 -1.18
C SER A 284 -13.50 -8.56 0.07
N SER A 285 -12.84 -8.61 1.22
CA SER A 285 -13.42 -8.15 2.47
C SER A 285 -13.75 -6.65 2.40
N LYS A 286 -14.87 -6.25 3.02
CA LYS A 286 -15.20 -4.85 3.29
C LYS A 286 -14.40 -4.35 4.50
N CYS A 287 -13.08 -4.52 4.46
CA CYS A 287 -12.25 -4.04 5.53
C CYS A 287 -11.97 -2.53 5.39
N PRO A 288 -11.59 -1.84 6.49
CA PRO A 288 -11.25 -0.41 6.46
C PRO A 288 -10.13 -0.08 5.46
N ASN A 289 -10.15 1.15 4.97
CA ASN A 289 -9.10 1.84 4.22
C ASN A 289 -8.75 1.26 2.84
N GLY A 290 -9.73 1.23 1.94
CA GLY A 290 -9.42 1.10 0.51
C GLY A 290 -10.26 0.10 -0.27
N PRO A 291 -10.48 -1.16 0.15
CA PRO A 291 -11.12 -2.16 -0.70
C PRO A 291 -12.47 -1.73 -1.25
N GLU A 292 -13.39 -1.27 -0.40
CA GLU A 292 -14.72 -0.82 -0.82
C GLU A 292 -14.66 0.40 -1.74
N GLU A 293 -13.73 1.33 -1.47
CA GLU A 293 -13.52 2.53 -2.25
C GLU A 293 -12.95 2.24 -3.65
N ILE A 294 -12.07 1.23 -3.77
CA ILE A 294 -11.48 0.84 -5.04
C ILE A 294 -12.47 0.03 -5.87
N ILE A 295 -13.10 -0.97 -5.26
CA ILE A 295 -13.93 -1.97 -5.94
C ILE A 295 -15.33 -1.43 -6.22
N GLN A 296 -15.97 -0.77 -5.27
CA GLN A 296 -17.38 -0.32 -5.32
C GLN A 296 -18.30 -1.48 -5.74
N ASN A 297 -19.01 -1.34 -6.88
CA ASN A 297 -19.94 -2.35 -7.40
C ASN A 297 -19.32 -3.32 -8.41
N GLU A 298 -18.04 -3.17 -8.77
CA GLU A 298 -17.39 -3.92 -9.85
C GLU A 298 -16.64 -5.17 -9.38
N GLY A 299 -16.89 -5.60 -8.15
CA GLY A 299 -16.39 -6.85 -7.58
C GLY A 299 -17.38 -7.42 -6.57
N PHE A 300 -16.92 -8.42 -5.84
CA PHE A 300 -17.76 -9.11 -4.85
C PHE A 300 -17.22 -8.77 -3.45
N LEU A 301 -17.94 -7.91 -2.74
CA LEU A 301 -17.57 -7.49 -1.40
C LEU A 301 -18.28 -8.32 -0.34
N PHE A 302 -17.52 -8.95 0.56
CA PHE A 302 -18.06 -9.70 1.69
C PHE A 302 -17.79 -9.00 3.03
N LYS A 303 -18.63 -9.27 4.03
CA LYS A 303 -18.50 -8.73 5.39
C LYS A 303 -17.14 -9.12 5.99
N ASN A 304 -16.44 -8.13 6.55
CA ASN A 304 -15.11 -8.33 7.11
C ASN A 304 -15.08 -9.52 8.09
N ASN A 305 -14.10 -10.39 7.93
CA ASN A 305 -13.87 -11.60 8.73
C ASN A 305 -15.08 -12.56 8.80
N ASN A 306 -15.92 -12.62 7.75
CA ASN A 306 -17.09 -13.47 7.71
C ASN A 306 -16.93 -14.60 6.68
N LEU A 307 -16.77 -15.83 7.17
CA LEU A 307 -16.56 -17.01 6.33
C LEU A 307 -17.77 -17.34 5.45
N ASN A 308 -18.98 -17.28 6.01
CA ASN A 308 -20.19 -17.66 5.28
C ASN A 308 -20.46 -16.66 4.14
N ASP A 309 -20.36 -15.36 4.43
CA ASP A 309 -20.53 -14.34 3.40
C ASP A 309 -19.44 -14.41 2.30
N LEU A 310 -18.20 -14.82 2.64
CA LEU A 310 -17.16 -15.07 1.63
C LEU A 310 -17.56 -16.24 0.71
N VAL A 311 -18.11 -17.34 1.26
CA VAL A 311 -18.62 -18.46 0.47
C VAL A 311 -19.76 -18.00 -0.44
N ASP A 312 -20.74 -17.26 0.10
CA ASP A 312 -21.89 -16.75 -0.66
C ASP A 312 -21.45 -15.82 -1.82
N LYS A 313 -20.43 -14.95 -1.58
CA LYS A 313 -19.91 -14.09 -2.64
C LYS A 313 -19.13 -14.86 -3.70
N PHE A 314 -18.42 -15.90 -3.31
CA PHE A 314 -17.74 -16.79 -4.26
C PHE A 314 -18.78 -17.55 -5.14
N GLU A 315 -19.82 -18.10 -4.55
CA GLU A 315 -20.90 -18.74 -5.30
C GLU A 315 -21.64 -17.75 -6.21
N LYS A 316 -21.90 -16.54 -5.73
CA LYS A 316 -22.47 -15.46 -6.55
C LYS A 316 -21.55 -15.13 -7.73
N PHE A 317 -20.23 -15.06 -7.51
CA PHE A 317 -19.25 -14.86 -8.58
C PHE A 317 -19.37 -15.97 -9.65
N LEU A 318 -19.43 -17.23 -9.25
CA LEU A 318 -19.54 -18.36 -10.20
C LEU A 318 -20.83 -18.32 -11.02
N LYS A 319 -21.96 -17.91 -10.40
CA LYS A 319 -23.27 -17.78 -11.06
C LYS A 319 -23.40 -16.52 -11.92
N THR A 320 -22.51 -15.52 -11.75
CA THR A 320 -22.59 -14.25 -12.49
C THR A 320 -22.23 -14.46 -13.96
N LYS A 321 -23.09 -14.02 -14.88
CA LYS A 321 -22.87 -14.12 -16.34
C LYS A 321 -21.54 -13.44 -16.74
N GLU A 322 -20.86 -14.02 -17.73
CA GLU A 322 -19.53 -13.55 -18.13
C GLU A 322 -19.53 -12.12 -18.66
N ASN A 323 -20.56 -11.73 -19.42
CA ASN A 323 -20.70 -10.35 -19.92
C ASN A 323 -20.77 -9.32 -18.80
N ILE A 324 -21.43 -9.64 -17.67
CA ILE A 324 -21.48 -8.76 -16.49
C ILE A 324 -20.09 -8.69 -15.83
N ARG A 325 -19.43 -9.84 -15.65
CA ARG A 325 -18.06 -9.88 -15.10
C ARG A 325 -17.09 -9.09 -15.98
N TYR A 326 -17.21 -9.20 -17.30
CA TYR A 326 -16.39 -8.45 -18.24
C TYR A 326 -16.62 -6.94 -18.12
N LYS A 327 -17.88 -6.48 -18.10
CA LYS A 327 -18.22 -5.06 -17.89
C LYS A 327 -17.61 -4.52 -16.59
N ASN A 328 -17.75 -5.27 -15.50
CA ASN A 328 -17.18 -4.91 -14.20
C ASN A 328 -15.65 -4.75 -14.26
N LYS A 329 -14.96 -5.71 -14.88
CA LYS A 329 -13.48 -5.63 -15.06
C LYS A 329 -13.06 -4.40 -15.84
N VAL A 330 -13.76 -4.08 -16.94
CA VAL A 330 -13.48 -2.88 -17.75
C VAL A 330 -13.70 -1.60 -16.95
N THR A 331 -14.80 -1.50 -16.21
CA THR A 331 -15.11 -0.32 -15.39
C THR A 331 -14.06 -0.15 -14.27
N LEU A 332 -13.72 -1.22 -13.59
CA LEU A 332 -12.71 -1.21 -12.54
C LEU A 332 -11.34 -0.80 -13.11
N LYS A 333 -10.95 -1.32 -14.28
CA LYS A 333 -9.70 -0.95 -14.94
C LYS A 333 -9.66 0.54 -15.33
N LYS A 334 -10.77 1.13 -15.73
CA LYS A 334 -10.87 2.59 -15.95
C LYS A 334 -10.66 3.36 -14.64
N ARG A 335 -11.27 2.91 -13.54
CA ARG A 335 -11.15 3.54 -12.21
C ARG A 335 -9.74 3.52 -11.67
N ILE A 336 -9.00 2.44 -11.82
CA ILE A 336 -7.63 2.36 -11.30
C ILE A 336 -6.62 3.24 -12.05
N LYS A 337 -6.97 3.90 -13.15
CA LYS A 337 -6.11 4.89 -13.82
C LYS A 337 -5.62 5.99 -12.88
N GLN A 338 -6.40 6.32 -11.86
CA GLN A 338 -6.00 7.28 -10.81
C GLN A 338 -4.77 6.85 -9.99
N TYR A 339 -4.36 5.58 -10.05
CA TYR A 339 -3.16 5.04 -9.40
C TYR A 339 -1.93 5.01 -10.33
N THR A 340 -2.01 5.62 -11.52
CA THR A 340 -0.85 5.76 -12.42
C THR A 340 0.05 6.90 -11.96
N GLN A 341 1.34 6.80 -12.28
CA GLN A 341 2.33 7.85 -12.01
C GLN A 341 1.94 9.21 -12.60
N LEU A 342 1.44 9.23 -13.85
CA LEU A 342 1.02 10.46 -14.51
C LEU A 342 -0.16 11.13 -13.79
N HIS A 343 -1.18 10.36 -13.40
CA HIS A 343 -2.33 10.92 -12.69
C HIS A 343 -1.93 11.47 -11.32
N HIS A 344 -1.10 10.72 -10.58
CA HIS A 344 -0.57 11.16 -9.29
C HIS A 344 0.19 12.48 -9.43
N TYR A 345 1.09 12.58 -10.41
CA TYR A 345 1.85 13.81 -10.66
C TYR A 345 0.94 15.00 -10.97
N LYS A 346 0.00 14.86 -11.93
CA LYS A 346 -0.95 15.92 -12.26
C LYS A 346 -1.74 16.38 -11.03
N LYS A 347 -2.22 15.42 -10.23
CA LYS A 347 -2.99 15.73 -9.02
C LYS A 347 -2.13 16.39 -7.94
N LEU A 348 -0.88 15.96 -7.78
CA LEU A 348 0.07 16.58 -6.85
C LEU A 348 0.32 18.04 -7.22
N ILE A 349 0.59 18.33 -8.49
CA ILE A 349 0.79 19.70 -8.98
C ILE A 349 -0.44 20.57 -8.70
N GLN A 350 -1.65 20.10 -9.00
CA GLN A 350 -2.90 20.82 -8.66
C GLN A 350 -3.07 21.06 -7.16
N ILE A 351 -2.56 20.18 -6.31
CA ILE A 351 -2.60 20.36 -4.86
C ILE A 351 -1.55 21.37 -4.41
N ILE A 352 -0.38 21.40 -5.00
CA ILE A 352 0.74 22.26 -4.59
C ILE A 352 0.49 23.70 -5.02
N TYR A 353 0.05 23.91 -6.23
CA TYR A 353 -0.25 25.21 -6.83
C TYR A 353 -1.76 25.48 -6.86
#